data_9f3d25a1fc661c9ecc9019d01f39524d
#
_entry.id   9f3d25a1fc661c9ecc9019d01f39524d
#
_cell.length_a   1.000
_cell.length_b   1.000
_cell.length_c   1.000
_cell.angle_alpha   90.00
_cell.angle_beta   90.00
_cell.angle_gamma   90.00
#
_symmetry.space_group_name_H-M   'P 1'
#
loop_
_entity.id
_entity.type
_entity.pdbx_description
1 polymer ?
#
loop_
_entity_poly.entity_id
_entity_poly.type
_entity_poly.pdbx_seq_one_letter_code
_entity_poly.pdbx_strand_id
1 'polypeptide(L)'
;MRTAFLFSLLFTAGLAVAKPPAGFGTPDMEITLGTKHGQMRFDQEALAVAPGAKVKITLKNTCEMLHNWVLVKGGTGDRDRVSGKALQLGAQSMVKHFVPDDPAIVVSSQIAMPGKTVEVYFVAPNEEGDYPYVCTLPGHAFTMVGTLAVSKDPKGALNRLNKARPQVRAQWPLLVTNKPLLQRAFVQNSPARSICVGLPGGVNYLFDAETCVVQYGWTGAFLDVGPDRKGRGGRHCKILGQRFEVGAQGALQMGDAKAVFEGYSRLGSPELFYRVGDARVSQLITLHAGLHAGILKRGLQYTFKVAEAKSAVTFKLNPDQVLVEASAGKWNADKTALTLSAKEAGEFTVTLLPKN
;
A
#
# COMPACT_ATOMS: atom_id res chain seq x y z
N MET A 1 3.11 61.87 19.37
CA MET A 1 2.90 60.57 20.06
C MET A 1 1.63 59.94 19.41
N ARG A 2 1.80 58.95 18.56
CA ARG A 2 0.70 58.17 17.98
C ARG A 2 0.80 56.75 18.52
N THR A 3 -0.13 56.42 19.39
CA THR A 3 -0.24 55.08 20.03
C THR A 3 -0.90 54.12 19.04
N ALA A 4 -0.17 53.12 18.58
CA ALA A 4 -0.71 52.04 17.75
C ALA A 4 -1.29 50.93 18.67
N PHE A 5 -2.60 50.72 18.57
CA PHE A 5 -3.28 49.59 19.18
C PHE A 5 -3.09 48.34 18.30
N LEU A 6 -2.32 47.38 18.80
CA LEU A 6 -2.27 46.03 18.22
C LEU A 6 -3.54 45.25 18.62
N PHE A 7 -4.43 45.01 17.66
CA PHE A 7 -5.52 44.05 17.83
C PHE A 7 -4.98 42.63 17.58
N SER A 8 -4.77 41.88 18.65
CA SER A 8 -4.44 40.45 18.56
C SER A 8 -5.75 39.70 18.28
N LEU A 9 -5.92 39.24 17.01
CA LEU A 9 -7.00 38.32 16.65
C LEU A 9 -6.60 36.93 17.15
N LEU A 10 -7.20 36.51 18.26
CA LEU A 10 -7.19 35.11 18.68
C LEU A 10 -8.08 34.32 17.69
N PHE A 11 -7.46 33.60 16.77
CA PHE A 11 -8.14 32.58 15.97
C PHE A 11 -8.40 31.36 16.89
N THR A 12 -9.58 31.29 17.48
CA THR A 12 -10.08 30.04 18.05
C THR A 12 -10.42 29.12 16.90
N ALA A 13 -9.55 28.15 16.61
CA ALA A 13 -9.82 27.08 15.67
C ALA A 13 -10.97 26.24 16.24
N GLY A 14 -12.20 26.55 15.84
CA GLY A 14 -13.38 25.76 16.17
C GLY A 14 -13.20 24.34 15.64
N LEU A 15 -13.29 23.37 16.51
CA LEU A 15 -13.46 21.96 16.17
C LEU A 15 -14.76 21.84 15.37
N ALA A 16 -14.65 21.49 14.09
CA ALA A 16 -15.82 21.11 13.30
C ALA A 16 -16.29 19.72 13.78
N VAL A 17 -17.05 19.70 14.85
CA VAL A 17 -17.75 18.51 15.33
C VAL A 17 -18.95 18.35 14.39
N ALA A 18 -19.02 17.25 13.62
CA ALA A 18 -20.20 16.92 12.86
C ALA A 18 -21.37 16.76 13.86
N LYS A 19 -22.40 17.59 13.72
CA LYS A 19 -23.59 17.44 14.55
C LYS A 19 -24.32 16.14 14.17
N PRO A 20 -24.87 15.40 15.16
CA PRO A 20 -25.68 14.24 14.83
C PRO A 20 -26.82 14.65 13.88
N PRO A 21 -27.19 13.76 12.94
CA PRO A 21 -28.35 14.03 12.07
C PRO A 21 -29.60 14.36 12.87
N ALA A 22 -30.45 15.24 12.35
CA ALA A 22 -31.71 15.58 13.01
C ALA A 22 -32.50 14.29 13.31
N GLY A 23 -32.96 14.12 14.56
CA GLY A 23 -33.70 12.94 15.00
C GLY A 23 -32.85 11.70 15.31
N PHE A 24 -31.50 11.77 15.23
CA PHE A 24 -30.63 10.62 15.51
C PHE A 24 -30.77 10.14 16.98
N GLY A 25 -30.90 11.08 17.90
CA GLY A 25 -30.98 10.78 19.34
C GLY A 25 -29.67 10.32 19.95
N THR A 26 -29.73 9.61 21.08
CA THR A 26 -28.54 9.08 21.74
C THR A 26 -28.01 7.86 20.99
N PRO A 27 -26.70 7.77 20.74
CA PRO A 27 -26.07 6.56 20.19
C PRO A 27 -26.21 5.37 21.14
N ASP A 28 -26.53 4.19 20.60
CA ASP A 28 -26.49 2.93 21.34
C ASP A 28 -25.06 2.48 21.60
N MET A 29 -24.14 2.89 20.70
CA MET A 29 -22.71 2.58 20.79
C MET A 29 -21.84 3.75 20.32
N GLU A 30 -20.84 4.08 21.14
CA GLU A 30 -19.78 5.04 20.78
C GLU A 30 -18.44 4.31 20.66
N ILE A 31 -17.75 4.52 19.53
CA ILE A 31 -16.46 3.90 19.21
C ILE A 31 -15.45 5.02 18.94
N THR A 32 -14.36 5.03 19.68
CA THR A 32 -13.20 5.85 19.33
C THR A 32 -12.25 5.02 18.48
N LEU A 33 -11.98 5.48 17.27
CA LEU A 33 -11.08 4.86 16.31
C LEU A 33 -9.91 5.81 16.07
N GLY A 34 -8.70 5.38 16.36
CA GLY A 34 -7.48 6.16 16.14
C GLY A 34 -6.73 5.72 14.87
N THR A 35 -5.72 6.51 14.54
CA THR A 35 -4.75 6.13 13.52
C THR A 35 -3.42 5.77 14.18
N LYS A 36 -2.73 4.74 13.69
CA LYS A 36 -1.40 4.37 14.19
C LYS A 36 -0.35 5.26 13.56
N HIS A 37 0.31 6.07 14.38
CA HIS A 37 1.36 6.96 13.93
C HIS A 37 2.41 6.21 13.09
N GLY A 38 2.73 6.75 11.91
CA GLY A 38 3.74 6.20 11.00
C GLY A 38 3.37 4.88 10.30
N GLN A 39 2.14 4.37 10.40
CA GLN A 39 1.80 3.04 9.88
C GLN A 39 0.70 3.00 8.81
N MET A 40 0.03 4.11 8.49
CA MET A 40 -1.17 4.11 7.62
C MET A 40 -2.14 2.96 7.99
N ARG A 41 -2.49 2.85 9.27
CA ARG A 41 -3.40 1.82 9.81
C ARG A 41 -4.33 2.43 10.84
N PHE A 42 -5.52 1.91 10.95
CA PHE A 42 -6.37 2.15 12.11
C PHE A 42 -5.81 1.43 13.34
N ASP A 43 -6.01 1.97 14.53
CA ASP A 43 -5.61 1.31 15.79
C ASP A 43 -6.48 0.10 16.10
N GLN A 44 -7.74 0.12 15.66
CA GLN A 44 -8.66 -1.01 15.69
C GLN A 44 -9.01 -1.38 14.25
N GLU A 45 -8.85 -2.64 13.92
CA GLU A 45 -9.14 -3.19 12.59
C GLU A 45 -10.28 -4.21 12.66
N ALA A 46 -10.82 -4.46 13.85
CA ALA A 46 -12.04 -5.22 14.10
C ALA A 46 -12.94 -4.42 15.01
N LEU A 47 -14.17 -4.24 14.58
CA LEU A 47 -15.26 -3.62 15.33
C LEU A 47 -16.46 -4.55 15.27
N ALA A 48 -17.38 -4.42 16.22
CA ALA A 48 -18.63 -5.17 16.17
C ALA A 48 -19.75 -4.36 16.79
N VAL A 49 -20.93 -4.42 16.18
CA VAL A 49 -22.15 -3.71 16.64
C VAL A 49 -23.37 -4.61 16.45
N ALA A 50 -24.45 -4.31 17.15
CA ALA A 50 -25.73 -4.99 16.93
C ALA A 50 -26.40 -4.49 15.63
N PRO A 51 -27.24 -5.34 14.96
CA PRO A 51 -28.06 -4.92 13.84
C PRO A 51 -28.97 -3.75 14.24
N GLY A 52 -29.07 -2.74 13.37
CA GLY A 52 -29.90 -1.55 13.59
C GLY A 52 -29.43 -0.60 14.70
N ALA A 53 -28.31 -0.86 15.35
CA ALA A 53 -27.78 0.01 16.41
C ALA A 53 -27.41 1.40 15.86
N LYS A 54 -27.72 2.44 16.62
CA LYS A 54 -27.25 3.81 16.38
C LYS A 54 -25.81 3.93 16.82
N VAL A 55 -24.90 4.12 15.89
CA VAL A 55 -23.46 4.11 16.13
C VAL A 55 -22.87 5.49 15.92
N LYS A 56 -22.03 5.91 16.84
CA LYS A 56 -21.14 7.06 16.70
C LYS A 56 -19.70 6.58 16.60
N ILE A 57 -19.01 6.90 15.52
CA ILE A 57 -17.57 6.71 15.42
C ILE A 57 -16.87 8.05 15.55
N THR A 58 -15.92 8.13 16.47
CA THR A 58 -15.03 9.27 16.65
C THR A 58 -13.66 8.91 16.08
N LEU A 59 -13.37 9.35 14.85
CA LEU A 59 -12.06 9.13 14.21
C LEU A 59 -11.08 10.18 14.68
N LYS A 60 -10.07 9.75 15.45
CA LYS A 60 -8.96 10.59 15.93
C LYS A 60 -7.73 10.39 15.05
N ASN A 61 -7.40 11.39 14.25
CA ASN A 61 -6.20 11.35 13.43
C ASN A 61 -4.98 11.82 14.23
N THR A 62 -4.18 10.88 14.70
CA THR A 62 -2.92 11.14 15.40
C THR A 62 -1.70 11.11 14.47
N CYS A 63 -1.92 10.93 13.15
CA CYS A 63 -0.87 10.90 12.13
C CYS A 63 -0.64 12.27 11.50
N GLU A 64 0.44 12.38 10.75
CA GLU A 64 0.82 13.57 9.98
C GLU A 64 0.12 13.66 8.61
N MET A 65 -0.58 12.58 8.19
CA MET A 65 -1.29 12.49 6.93
C MET A 65 -2.79 12.68 7.11
N LEU A 66 -3.47 13.01 6.02
CA LEU A 66 -4.92 13.02 5.94
C LEU A 66 -5.46 11.60 6.03
N HIS A 67 -6.61 11.42 6.68
CA HIS A 67 -7.32 10.14 6.72
C HIS A 67 -8.83 10.34 6.62
N ASN A 68 -9.54 9.34 6.12
CA ASN A 68 -10.98 9.22 6.25
C ASN A 68 -11.35 7.80 6.70
N TRP A 69 -12.62 7.56 6.95
CA TRP A 69 -13.16 6.27 7.28
C TRP A 69 -14.43 6.04 6.45
N VAL A 70 -14.46 4.98 5.67
CA VAL A 70 -15.55 4.63 4.77
C VAL A 70 -15.98 3.20 5.05
N LEU A 71 -17.25 3.01 5.45
CA LEU A 71 -17.85 1.70 5.66
C LEU A 71 -18.52 1.23 4.35
N VAL A 72 -18.24 0.01 3.96
CA VAL A 72 -18.70 -0.56 2.68
C VAL A 72 -19.52 -1.82 2.95
N LYS A 73 -20.67 -1.97 2.28
CA LYS A 73 -21.40 -3.24 2.21
C LYS A 73 -20.79 -4.13 1.12
N GLY A 74 -21.04 -5.42 1.22
CA GLY A 74 -20.42 -6.40 0.34
C GLY A 74 -19.08 -6.89 0.88
N GLY A 75 -18.22 -7.41 0.11
CA GLY A 75 -16.95 -7.98 0.54
C GLY A 75 -15.75 -7.09 0.25
N THR A 76 -14.57 -7.70 0.29
CA THR A 76 -13.30 -7.03 -0.05
C THR A 76 -13.28 -6.52 -1.49
N GLY A 77 -13.95 -7.20 -2.44
CA GLY A 77 -14.06 -6.73 -3.83
C GLY A 77 -14.78 -5.40 -3.96
N ASP A 78 -15.88 -5.19 -3.22
CA ASP A 78 -16.59 -3.90 -3.21
C ASP A 78 -15.76 -2.80 -2.55
N ARG A 79 -15.06 -3.11 -1.46
CA ARG A 79 -14.11 -2.18 -0.83
C ARG A 79 -13.03 -1.73 -1.82
N ASP A 80 -12.44 -2.68 -2.55
CA ASP A 80 -11.36 -2.40 -3.49
C ASP A 80 -11.86 -1.60 -4.69
N ARG A 81 -13.10 -1.87 -5.17
CA ARG A 81 -13.77 -1.08 -6.21
C ARG A 81 -14.03 0.35 -5.74
N VAL A 82 -14.58 0.55 -4.54
CA VAL A 82 -14.79 1.88 -3.94
C VAL A 82 -13.47 2.65 -3.84
N SER A 83 -12.42 1.99 -3.34
CA SER A 83 -11.09 2.59 -3.24
C SER A 83 -10.50 2.96 -4.62
N GLY A 84 -10.73 2.12 -5.63
CA GLY A 84 -10.32 2.40 -7.00
C GLY A 84 -11.04 3.61 -7.61
N LYS A 85 -12.36 3.73 -7.40
CA LYS A 85 -13.12 4.90 -7.82
C LYS A 85 -12.67 6.18 -7.11
N ALA A 86 -12.28 6.09 -5.84
CA ALA A 86 -11.75 7.24 -5.10
C ALA A 86 -10.49 7.82 -5.74
N LEU A 87 -9.61 6.97 -6.29
CA LEU A 87 -8.42 7.41 -7.02
C LEU A 87 -8.76 8.15 -8.32
N GLN A 88 -9.93 7.90 -8.90
CA GLN A 88 -10.37 8.51 -10.16
C GLN A 88 -11.05 9.87 -9.98
N LEU A 89 -11.28 10.33 -8.74
CA LEU A 89 -11.93 11.62 -8.47
C LEU A 89 -11.13 12.83 -8.96
N GLY A 90 -9.83 12.68 -9.19
CA GLY A 90 -8.98 13.74 -9.72
C GLY A 90 -9.08 15.04 -8.91
N ALA A 91 -9.39 16.15 -9.56
CA ALA A 91 -9.53 17.47 -8.91
C ALA A 91 -10.66 17.54 -7.87
N GLN A 92 -11.64 16.65 -7.92
CA GLN A 92 -12.76 16.62 -6.95
C GLN A 92 -12.41 15.88 -5.65
N SER A 93 -11.26 15.24 -5.55
CA SER A 93 -10.89 14.38 -4.42
C SER A 93 -11.03 15.09 -3.07
N MET A 94 -10.49 16.28 -2.92
CA MET A 94 -10.53 17.03 -1.65
C MET A 94 -11.96 17.46 -1.30
N VAL A 95 -12.72 17.97 -2.27
CA VAL A 95 -14.11 18.42 -2.08
C VAL A 95 -15.03 17.27 -1.70
N LYS A 96 -14.83 16.11 -2.30
CA LYS A 96 -15.56 14.87 -1.99
C LYS A 96 -14.94 14.06 -0.85
N HIS A 97 -13.98 14.61 -0.13
CA HIS A 97 -13.31 13.91 0.98
C HIS A 97 -12.72 12.53 0.57
N PHE A 98 -12.33 12.36 -0.69
CA PHE A 98 -11.91 11.09 -1.31
C PHE A 98 -12.98 9.98 -1.25
N VAL A 99 -14.25 10.36 -1.19
CA VAL A 99 -15.39 9.43 -1.18
C VAL A 99 -16.08 9.48 -2.52
N PRO A 100 -16.06 8.41 -3.33
CA PRO A 100 -16.73 8.36 -4.63
C PRO A 100 -18.23 8.11 -4.46
N ASP A 101 -18.99 8.39 -5.49
CA ASP A 101 -20.39 7.98 -5.56
C ASP A 101 -20.44 6.48 -5.89
N ASP A 102 -20.75 5.65 -4.90
CA ASP A 102 -20.86 4.21 -5.03
C ASP A 102 -21.93 3.64 -4.10
N PRO A 103 -22.88 2.82 -4.61
CA PRO A 103 -24.00 2.29 -3.83
C PRO A 103 -23.56 1.29 -2.75
N ALA A 104 -22.32 0.82 -2.77
CA ALA A 104 -21.78 -0.01 -1.71
C ALA A 104 -21.35 0.79 -0.46
N ILE A 105 -21.23 2.10 -0.54
CA ILE A 105 -20.89 2.92 0.64
C ILE A 105 -22.10 2.99 1.55
N VAL A 106 -21.93 2.51 2.77
CA VAL A 106 -22.95 2.59 3.84
C VAL A 106 -22.91 3.98 4.46
N VAL A 107 -21.71 4.43 4.81
CA VAL A 107 -21.46 5.74 5.44
C VAL A 107 -19.98 6.08 5.31
N SER A 108 -19.67 7.37 5.34
CA SER A 108 -18.29 7.86 5.31
C SER A 108 -18.08 9.04 6.24
N SER A 109 -16.83 9.21 6.68
CA SER A 109 -16.40 10.43 7.36
C SER A 109 -15.98 11.51 6.36
N GLN A 110 -15.93 12.74 6.82
CA GLN A 110 -15.09 13.77 6.22
C GLN A 110 -13.61 13.40 6.40
N ILE A 111 -12.72 14.14 5.70
CA ILE A 111 -11.28 14.04 5.93
C ILE A 111 -10.95 14.49 7.37
N ALA A 112 -10.29 13.63 8.12
CA ALA A 112 -9.64 13.99 9.37
C ALA A 112 -8.25 14.56 9.07
N MET A 113 -8.08 15.86 9.26
CA MET A 113 -6.79 16.52 9.14
C MET A 113 -5.82 16.03 10.23
N PRO A 114 -4.49 16.17 10.05
CA PRO A 114 -3.50 15.87 11.09
C PRO A 114 -3.84 16.49 12.44
N GLY A 115 -3.82 15.68 13.49
CA GLY A 115 -4.16 16.11 14.85
C GLY A 115 -5.64 16.46 15.09
N LYS A 116 -6.53 16.25 14.12
CA LYS A 116 -7.96 16.56 14.23
C LYS A 116 -8.80 15.31 14.43
N THR A 117 -10.02 15.55 14.90
CA THR A 117 -11.02 14.52 15.13
C THR A 117 -12.23 14.82 14.26
N VAL A 118 -12.82 13.78 13.67
CA VAL A 118 -14.11 13.84 12.95
C VAL A 118 -15.06 12.79 13.50
N GLU A 119 -16.35 13.07 13.47
CA GLU A 119 -17.39 12.18 13.97
C GLU A 119 -18.26 11.68 12.81
N VAL A 120 -18.69 10.45 12.90
CA VAL A 120 -19.60 9.79 11.96
C VAL A 120 -20.74 9.18 12.74
N TYR A 121 -21.98 9.48 12.35
CA TYR A 121 -23.20 8.97 12.93
C TYR A 121 -23.93 8.15 11.88
N PHE A 122 -24.31 6.92 12.21
CA PHE A 122 -25.07 6.05 11.31
C PHE A 122 -25.86 5.00 12.08
N VAL A 123 -26.87 4.45 11.42
CA VAL A 123 -27.57 3.26 11.87
C VAL A 123 -26.90 2.06 11.21
N ALA A 124 -26.47 1.10 12.02
CA ALA A 124 -25.86 -0.13 11.52
C ALA A 124 -26.85 -0.88 10.61
N PRO A 125 -26.36 -1.57 9.56
CA PRO A 125 -27.22 -2.42 8.74
C PRO A 125 -28.03 -3.42 9.59
N ASN A 126 -29.25 -3.73 9.16
CA ASN A 126 -30.07 -4.75 9.80
C ASN A 126 -29.61 -6.17 9.48
N GLU A 127 -28.92 -6.35 8.35
CA GLU A 127 -28.39 -7.64 7.90
C GLU A 127 -27.11 -7.96 8.67
N GLU A 128 -27.06 -9.13 9.30
CA GLU A 128 -25.85 -9.64 9.94
C GLU A 128 -24.78 -9.95 8.90
N GLY A 129 -23.53 -9.57 9.16
CA GLY A 129 -22.43 -9.79 8.24
C GLY A 129 -21.18 -9.01 8.59
N ASP A 130 -20.16 -9.20 7.79
CA ASP A 130 -18.88 -8.52 7.89
C ASP A 130 -18.79 -7.40 6.86
N TYR A 131 -18.76 -6.17 7.34
CA TYR A 131 -18.71 -4.94 6.56
C TYR A 131 -17.28 -4.38 6.59
N PRO A 132 -16.56 -4.39 5.48
CA PRO A 132 -15.22 -3.81 5.46
C PRO A 132 -15.28 -2.29 5.61
N TYR A 133 -14.30 -1.72 6.32
CA TYR A 133 -14.06 -0.28 6.31
C TYR A 133 -12.64 0.03 5.87
N VAL A 134 -12.43 1.21 5.32
CA VAL A 134 -11.21 1.58 4.60
C VAL A 134 -10.97 3.08 4.67
N CYS A 135 -9.70 3.49 4.65
CA CYS A 135 -9.30 4.83 4.27
C CYS A 135 -9.12 4.89 2.75
N THR A 136 -9.92 5.71 2.06
CA THR A 136 -9.92 5.78 0.59
C THR A 136 -8.93 6.79 0.00
N LEU A 137 -8.09 7.41 0.81
CA LEU A 137 -7.02 8.27 0.31
C LEU A 137 -6.00 7.45 -0.53
N PRO A 138 -5.36 8.08 -1.52
CA PRO A 138 -4.40 7.41 -2.39
C PRO A 138 -3.33 6.64 -1.61
N GLY A 139 -3.17 5.35 -1.90
CA GLY A 139 -2.20 4.48 -1.24
C GLY A 139 -2.62 3.92 0.12
N HIS A 140 -3.63 4.50 0.79
CA HIS A 140 -4.03 4.09 2.14
C HIS A 140 -4.90 2.83 2.16
N ALA A 141 -5.78 2.66 1.18
CA ALA A 141 -6.74 1.56 1.08
C ALA A 141 -6.12 0.16 1.18
N PHE A 142 -4.83 0.06 1.06
CA PHE A 142 -4.11 -1.20 1.05
C PHE A 142 -3.76 -1.72 2.45
N THR A 143 -3.52 -0.81 3.38
CA THR A 143 -3.07 -1.14 4.74
C THR A 143 -4.02 -0.60 5.80
N MET A 144 -4.74 0.48 5.47
CA MET A 144 -5.64 1.15 6.38
C MET A 144 -7.07 0.64 6.19
N VAL A 145 -7.28 -0.60 6.60
CA VAL A 145 -8.53 -1.36 6.45
C VAL A 145 -8.92 -2.03 7.76
N GLY A 146 -10.20 -2.35 7.88
CA GLY A 146 -10.72 -3.15 8.97
C GLY A 146 -12.08 -3.75 8.63
N THR A 147 -12.71 -4.38 9.60
CA THR A 147 -14.02 -5.02 9.45
C THR A 147 -14.91 -4.64 10.63
N LEU A 148 -16.11 -4.18 10.33
CA LEU A 148 -17.21 -4.02 11.28
C LEU A 148 -18.11 -5.24 11.14
N ALA A 149 -18.16 -6.10 12.15
CA ALA A 149 -19.17 -7.17 12.21
C ALA A 149 -20.49 -6.61 12.72
N VAL A 150 -21.55 -6.82 11.97
CA VAL A 150 -22.92 -6.61 12.42
C VAL A 150 -23.46 -7.96 12.89
N SER A 151 -23.76 -8.11 14.17
CA SER A 151 -24.17 -9.40 14.74
C SER A 151 -25.06 -9.22 15.97
N LYS A 152 -26.01 -10.14 16.17
CA LYS A 152 -26.78 -10.26 17.41
C LYS A 152 -25.91 -10.59 18.62
N ASP A 153 -24.73 -11.19 18.39
CA ASP A 153 -23.67 -11.36 19.40
C ASP A 153 -22.42 -10.55 18.99
N PRO A 154 -22.37 -9.23 19.23
CA PRO A 154 -21.21 -8.41 18.85
C PRO A 154 -19.91 -8.86 19.53
N LYS A 155 -19.99 -9.34 20.78
CA LYS A 155 -18.82 -9.81 21.54
C LYS A 155 -18.21 -11.06 20.91
N GLY A 156 -19.05 -12.05 20.56
CA GLY A 156 -18.60 -13.25 19.86
C GLY A 156 -18.06 -12.95 18.49
N ALA A 157 -18.72 -12.07 17.72
CA ALA A 157 -18.25 -11.63 16.41
C ALA A 157 -16.89 -10.90 16.48
N LEU A 158 -16.69 -10.00 17.45
CA LEU A 158 -15.40 -9.33 17.68
C LEU A 158 -14.29 -10.34 18.02
N ASN A 159 -14.59 -11.32 18.89
CA ASN A 159 -13.65 -12.38 19.22
C ASN A 159 -13.28 -13.23 17.99
N ARG A 160 -14.27 -13.57 17.14
CA ARG A 160 -14.05 -14.26 15.86
C ARG A 160 -13.11 -13.48 14.96
N LEU A 161 -13.38 -12.19 14.72
CA LEU A 161 -12.56 -11.33 13.90
C LEU A 161 -11.12 -11.21 14.44
N ASN A 162 -10.96 -11.07 15.74
CA ASN A 162 -9.62 -10.98 16.36
C ASN A 162 -8.85 -12.31 16.30
N LYS A 163 -9.53 -13.46 16.37
CA LYS A 163 -8.91 -14.79 16.20
C LYS A 163 -8.52 -15.09 14.74
N ALA A 164 -9.35 -14.66 13.79
CA ALA A 164 -9.10 -14.87 12.37
C ALA A 164 -7.89 -14.07 11.83
N ARG A 165 -7.46 -13.04 12.57
CA ARG A 165 -6.27 -12.28 12.19
C ARG A 165 -5.01 -13.11 12.39
N PRO A 166 -4.14 -13.20 11.38
CA PRO A 166 -2.84 -13.81 11.57
C PRO A 166 -2.12 -13.11 12.72
N GLN A 167 -2.03 -13.77 13.87
CA GLN A 167 -1.21 -13.33 15.00
C GLN A 167 0.26 -13.56 14.67
N VAL A 168 0.75 -13.02 13.55
CA VAL A 168 2.18 -12.97 13.31
C VAL A 168 2.74 -11.96 14.30
N ARG A 169 3.04 -12.43 15.51
CA ARG A 169 3.85 -11.67 16.46
C ARG A 169 5.25 -11.53 15.87
N ALA A 170 5.38 -10.54 15.02
CA ALA A 170 6.68 -10.13 14.55
C ALA A 170 7.49 -9.68 15.76
N GLN A 171 8.68 -10.25 15.92
CA GLN A 171 9.54 -9.96 17.06
C GLN A 171 10.22 -8.60 16.90
N TRP A 172 10.52 -8.24 15.65
CA TRP A 172 11.12 -6.96 15.27
C TRP A 172 10.71 -6.57 13.85
N PRO A 173 9.45 -6.15 13.66
CA PRO A 173 8.99 -5.73 12.35
C PRO A 173 9.66 -4.42 11.95
N LEU A 174 10.20 -4.37 10.75
CA LEU A 174 10.59 -3.13 10.11
C LEU A 174 9.34 -2.48 9.51
N LEU A 175 9.08 -1.24 9.92
CA LEU A 175 7.93 -0.47 9.46
C LEU A 175 8.32 0.42 8.29
N VAL A 176 7.60 0.27 7.17
CA VAL A 176 7.67 1.19 6.04
C VAL A 176 6.59 2.24 6.24
N THR A 177 6.98 3.50 6.35
CA THR A 177 6.07 4.63 6.60
C THR A 177 5.84 5.43 5.31
N ASN A 178 6.25 6.68 5.28
CA ASN A 178 6.11 7.59 4.14
C ASN A 178 7.32 7.59 3.17
N LYS A 179 8.38 6.84 3.51
CA LYS A 179 9.58 6.70 2.68
C LYS A 179 9.90 5.23 2.46
N PRO A 180 10.46 4.86 1.31
CA PRO A 180 10.96 3.52 1.09
C PRO A 180 12.02 3.15 2.12
N LEU A 181 12.00 1.88 2.53
CA LEU A 181 12.97 1.30 3.46
C LEU A 181 13.78 0.23 2.74
N LEU A 182 15.09 0.40 2.73
CA LEU A 182 16.02 -0.56 2.17
C LEU A 182 16.73 -1.32 3.29
N GLN A 183 16.72 -2.65 3.23
CA GLN A 183 17.35 -3.54 4.19
C GLN A 183 18.09 -4.65 3.47
N ARG A 184 19.39 -4.79 3.75
CA ARG A 184 20.10 -6.04 3.46
C ARG A 184 19.69 -7.07 4.48
N ALA A 185 19.17 -8.20 4.03
CA ALA A 185 18.63 -9.22 4.90
C ALA A 185 18.79 -10.62 4.30
N PHE A 186 19.09 -11.59 5.14
CA PHE A 186 18.99 -12.99 4.78
C PHE A 186 17.54 -13.43 4.95
N VAL A 187 16.85 -13.65 3.84
CA VAL A 187 15.50 -14.22 3.82
C VAL A 187 15.62 -15.69 3.39
N GLN A 188 14.79 -16.55 3.94
CA GLN A 188 14.84 -17.97 3.62
C GLN A 188 14.67 -18.22 2.10
N ASN A 189 15.51 -19.06 1.53
CA ASN A 189 15.53 -19.39 0.10
C ASN A 189 15.78 -18.17 -0.80
N SER A 190 16.57 -17.21 -0.32
CA SER A 190 16.95 -16.02 -1.10
C SER A 190 18.47 -15.98 -1.32
N PRO A 191 18.91 -15.35 -2.40
CA PRO A 191 20.34 -15.17 -2.68
C PRO A 191 21.08 -14.44 -1.55
N ALA A 192 22.36 -14.72 -1.39
CA ALA A 192 23.19 -14.14 -0.32
C ALA A 192 23.34 -12.60 -0.45
N ARG A 193 23.30 -12.07 -1.68
CA ARG A 193 23.43 -10.63 -1.95
C ARG A 193 22.08 -9.90 -2.08
N SER A 194 21.08 -10.37 -1.33
CA SER A 194 19.73 -9.82 -1.37
C SER A 194 19.63 -8.42 -0.76
N ILE A 195 18.92 -7.56 -1.46
CA ILE A 195 18.49 -6.24 -1.04
C ILE A 195 16.96 -6.23 -1.00
N CYS A 196 16.39 -6.17 0.20
CA CYS A 196 14.95 -6.05 0.38
C CYS A 196 14.56 -4.57 0.41
N VAL A 197 13.51 -4.22 -0.31
CA VAL A 197 12.98 -2.87 -0.36
C VAL A 197 11.49 -2.89 -0.04
N GLY A 198 11.10 -2.15 0.99
CA GLY A 198 9.71 -1.89 1.32
C GLY A 198 9.29 -0.54 0.76
N LEU A 199 8.24 -0.53 -0.04
CA LEU A 199 7.66 0.70 -0.59
C LEU A 199 6.48 1.16 0.26
N PRO A 200 6.29 2.48 0.46
CA PRO A 200 5.06 3.00 1.03
C PRO A 200 3.83 2.46 0.28
N GLY A 201 2.80 2.05 1.01
CA GLY A 201 1.63 1.41 0.39
C GLY A 201 1.67 -0.12 0.41
N GLY A 202 2.69 -0.73 1.04
CA GLY A 202 2.71 -2.15 1.37
C GLY A 202 2.93 -3.09 0.18
N VAL A 203 3.69 -2.65 -0.81
CA VAL A 203 4.31 -3.52 -1.81
C VAL A 203 5.81 -3.48 -1.62
N ASN A 204 6.42 -4.64 -1.64
CA ASN A 204 7.82 -4.82 -1.32
C ASN A 204 8.46 -5.73 -2.36
N TYR A 205 9.78 -5.70 -2.46
CA TYR A 205 10.51 -6.58 -3.36
C TYR A 205 11.88 -6.98 -2.81
N LEU A 206 12.39 -8.09 -3.31
CA LEU A 206 13.75 -8.56 -3.08
C LEU A 206 14.52 -8.52 -4.38
N PHE A 207 15.58 -7.73 -4.40
CA PHE A 207 16.53 -7.62 -5.50
C PHE A 207 17.80 -8.41 -5.17
N ASP A 208 18.24 -9.24 -6.10
CA ASP A 208 19.53 -9.92 -6.02
C ASP A 208 20.61 -9.08 -6.67
N ALA A 209 21.54 -8.59 -5.87
CA ALA A 209 22.65 -7.77 -6.35
C ALA A 209 23.75 -8.57 -7.06
N GLU A 210 23.69 -9.90 -7.10
CA GLU A 210 24.62 -10.72 -7.87
C GLU A 210 24.18 -10.84 -9.33
N THR A 211 22.90 -11.09 -9.55
CA THR A 211 22.33 -11.28 -10.87
C THR A 211 21.62 -10.05 -11.41
N CYS A 212 21.47 -9.00 -10.61
CA CYS A 212 20.72 -7.78 -10.92
C CYS A 212 19.25 -8.05 -11.28
N VAL A 213 18.61 -8.98 -10.54
CA VAL A 213 17.24 -9.44 -10.77
C VAL A 213 16.37 -9.20 -9.55
N VAL A 214 15.15 -8.71 -9.75
CA VAL A 214 14.11 -8.81 -8.73
C VAL A 214 13.61 -10.25 -8.71
N GLN A 215 13.89 -10.98 -7.63
CA GLN A 215 13.54 -12.39 -7.51
C GLN A 215 12.04 -12.57 -7.27
N TYR A 216 11.48 -11.76 -6.37
CA TYR A 216 10.06 -11.76 -6.04
C TYR A 216 9.63 -10.45 -5.38
N GLY A 217 8.33 -10.21 -5.41
CA GLY A 217 7.67 -9.19 -4.60
C GLY A 217 6.78 -9.82 -3.54
N TRP A 218 6.29 -8.98 -2.63
CA TRP A 218 5.21 -9.37 -1.71
C TRP A 218 4.35 -8.17 -1.34
N THR A 219 3.09 -8.43 -1.08
CA THR A 219 2.13 -7.45 -0.58
C THR A 219 1.92 -7.63 0.92
N GLY A 220 1.76 -6.53 1.65
CA GLY A 220 1.59 -6.53 3.11
C GLY A 220 2.69 -5.78 3.84
N ALA A 221 2.95 -6.16 5.11
CA ALA A 221 4.02 -5.56 5.88
C ALA A 221 5.41 -6.03 5.38
N PHE A 222 6.46 -5.30 5.77
CA PHE A 222 7.78 -5.50 5.17
C PHE A 222 8.49 -6.75 5.70
N LEU A 223 9.32 -6.62 6.71
CA LEU A 223 10.17 -7.70 7.23
C LEU A 223 10.10 -7.78 8.76
N ASP A 224 10.15 -8.98 9.30
CA ASP A 224 10.57 -9.24 10.68
C ASP A 224 12.05 -9.63 10.71
N VAL A 225 12.89 -8.74 11.23
CA VAL A 225 14.33 -8.97 11.39
C VAL A 225 14.69 -9.57 12.75
N GLY A 226 13.70 -9.81 13.61
CA GLY A 226 13.89 -10.36 14.94
C GLY A 226 14.65 -11.70 14.96
N PRO A 227 14.37 -12.66 14.05
CA PRO A 227 15.11 -13.90 14.00
C PRO A 227 16.60 -13.74 13.76
N ASP A 228 17.02 -12.80 12.90
CA ASP A 228 18.43 -12.53 12.61
C ASP A 228 19.12 -11.79 13.76
N ARG A 229 18.41 -10.93 14.49
CA ARG A 229 18.94 -10.11 15.58
C ARG A 229 18.99 -10.83 16.95
N LYS A 230 18.40 -12.03 17.07
CA LYS A 230 18.44 -12.81 18.30
C LYS A 230 19.66 -13.74 18.40
N GLY A 231 20.32 -13.70 19.55
CA GLY A 231 21.47 -14.55 19.85
C GLY A 231 22.68 -14.16 19.01
N ARG A 232 23.28 -15.15 18.34
CA ARG A 232 24.49 -14.96 17.50
C ARG A 232 24.18 -14.49 16.07
N GLY A 233 22.91 -14.18 15.75
CA GLY A 233 22.46 -13.88 14.39
C GLY A 233 22.37 -15.12 13.48
N GLY A 234 22.24 -14.90 12.16
CA GLY A 234 22.28 -15.98 11.16
C GLY A 234 20.97 -16.76 10.97
N ARG A 235 19.88 -16.34 11.59
CA ARG A 235 18.55 -16.87 11.29
C ARG A 235 17.88 -15.99 10.23
N HIS A 236 17.13 -16.63 9.34
CA HIS A 236 16.47 -15.91 8.25
C HIS A 236 15.41 -14.95 8.75
N CYS A 237 15.44 -13.73 8.23
CA CYS A 237 14.35 -12.75 8.34
C CYS A 237 13.07 -13.32 7.71
N LYS A 238 11.91 -12.85 8.19
CA LYS A 238 10.61 -13.29 7.67
C LYS A 238 9.96 -12.17 6.89
N ILE A 239 9.47 -12.46 5.69
CA ILE A 239 8.54 -11.55 5.00
C ILE A 239 7.19 -11.56 5.73
N LEU A 240 6.55 -10.38 5.81
CA LEU A 240 5.30 -10.19 6.55
C LEU A 240 4.13 -9.93 5.59
N GLY A 241 4.04 -10.74 4.54
CA GLY A 241 3.01 -10.58 3.52
C GLY A 241 2.91 -11.74 2.56
N GLN A 242 2.10 -11.56 1.51
CA GLN A 242 1.88 -12.55 0.49
C GLN A 242 2.89 -12.39 -0.66
N ARG A 243 3.71 -13.40 -0.88
CA ARG A 243 4.75 -13.43 -1.91
C ARG A 243 4.17 -13.71 -3.29
N PHE A 244 4.76 -13.10 -4.32
CA PHE A 244 4.55 -13.41 -5.73
C PHE A 244 5.89 -13.41 -6.47
N GLU A 245 6.08 -14.42 -7.31
CA GLU A 245 7.32 -14.63 -8.05
C GLU A 245 7.34 -13.77 -9.31
N VAL A 246 8.49 -13.18 -9.60
CA VAL A 246 8.70 -12.37 -10.80
C VAL A 246 10.06 -12.65 -11.45
N GLY A 247 11.00 -13.21 -10.70
CA GLY A 247 12.37 -13.42 -11.16
C GLY A 247 12.47 -14.44 -12.26
N ALA A 248 13.24 -14.12 -13.27
CA ALA A 248 13.76 -15.05 -14.27
C ALA A 248 15.28 -14.94 -14.32
N GLN A 249 15.95 -15.92 -14.91
CA GLN A 249 17.41 -15.85 -15.06
C GLN A 249 17.81 -14.67 -15.94
N GLY A 250 18.54 -13.69 -15.34
CA GLY A 250 19.09 -12.52 -16.02
C GLY A 250 18.01 -11.58 -16.55
N ALA A 251 17.50 -10.69 -15.71
CA ALA A 251 16.38 -9.83 -16.06
C ALA A 251 16.64 -8.97 -17.30
N LEU A 252 17.77 -8.30 -17.39
CA LEU A 252 18.14 -7.49 -18.56
C LEU A 252 19.36 -8.10 -19.26
N GLN A 253 19.24 -8.39 -20.55
CA GLN A 253 20.28 -9.07 -21.33
C GLN A 253 20.63 -8.29 -22.59
N MET A 254 21.92 -8.26 -22.92
CA MET A 254 22.49 -7.77 -24.16
C MET A 254 23.53 -8.78 -24.62
N GLY A 255 23.15 -9.67 -25.55
CA GLY A 255 23.96 -10.83 -25.91
C GLY A 255 24.27 -11.71 -24.70
N ASP A 256 25.51 -12.17 -24.56
CA ASP A 256 25.98 -13.04 -23.47
C ASP A 256 26.57 -12.24 -22.29
N ALA A 257 26.46 -10.91 -22.32
CA ALA A 257 27.05 -10.06 -21.29
C ALA A 257 26.37 -10.28 -19.92
N LYS A 258 27.20 -10.44 -18.88
CA LYS A 258 26.73 -10.57 -17.50
C LYS A 258 26.45 -9.20 -16.89
N ALA A 259 25.40 -9.12 -16.10
CA ALA A 259 25.11 -7.95 -15.28
C ALA A 259 26.12 -7.82 -14.13
N VAL A 260 26.56 -6.60 -13.85
CA VAL A 260 27.50 -6.28 -12.76
C VAL A 260 26.89 -5.14 -11.94
N PHE A 261 26.51 -5.45 -10.71
CA PHE A 261 25.91 -4.47 -9.81
C PHE A 261 26.94 -3.42 -9.35
N GLU A 262 26.61 -2.15 -9.47
CA GLU A 262 27.48 -1.02 -9.11
C GLU A 262 27.02 -0.30 -7.83
N GLY A 263 25.74 -0.33 -7.51
CA GLY A 263 25.23 0.34 -6.32
C GLY A 263 23.76 0.74 -6.39
N TYR A 264 23.36 1.59 -5.47
CA TYR A 264 22.02 2.15 -5.43
C TYR A 264 21.99 3.55 -4.81
N SER A 265 21.04 4.38 -5.23
CA SER A 265 20.71 5.65 -4.58
C SER A 265 19.68 5.44 -3.47
N ARG A 266 19.77 6.28 -2.42
CA ARG A 266 18.76 6.36 -1.33
C ARG A 266 17.97 7.66 -1.36
N LEU A 267 18.15 8.46 -2.38
CA LEU A 267 17.43 9.72 -2.52
C LEU A 267 16.03 9.44 -3.10
N GLY A 268 15.03 9.37 -2.26
CA GLY A 268 13.67 9.00 -2.63
C GLY A 268 13.47 7.49 -2.71
N SER A 269 12.83 6.99 -3.77
CA SER A 269 12.76 5.55 -4.05
C SER A 269 14.14 5.04 -4.46
N PRO A 270 14.57 3.87 -3.96
CA PRO A 270 15.87 3.32 -4.32
C PRO A 270 15.99 3.09 -5.83
N GLU A 271 17.00 3.67 -6.42
CA GLU A 271 17.39 3.47 -7.82
C GLU A 271 18.63 2.59 -7.84
N LEU A 272 18.56 1.50 -8.59
CA LEU A 272 19.58 0.46 -8.67
C LEU A 272 20.44 0.72 -9.91
N PHE A 273 21.76 0.66 -9.75
CA PHE A 273 22.73 0.89 -10.85
C PHE A 273 23.52 -0.37 -11.10
N TYR A 274 23.64 -0.75 -12.37
CA TYR A 274 24.44 -1.88 -12.82
C TYR A 274 24.83 -1.74 -14.29
N ARG A 275 25.80 -2.53 -14.73
CA ARG A 275 26.21 -2.62 -16.12
C ARG A 275 25.85 -3.97 -16.71
N VAL A 276 25.53 -3.98 -18.01
CA VAL A 276 25.44 -5.19 -18.83
C VAL A 276 26.33 -4.99 -20.03
N GLY A 277 27.50 -5.62 -20.02
CA GLY A 277 28.58 -5.28 -20.95
C GLY A 277 29.05 -3.84 -20.74
N ASP A 278 29.07 -3.04 -21.83
CA ASP A 278 29.39 -1.61 -21.79
C ASP A 278 28.20 -0.74 -21.37
N ALA A 279 26.98 -1.23 -21.52
CA ALA A 279 25.78 -0.45 -21.26
C ALA A 279 25.55 -0.24 -19.78
N ARG A 280 25.24 0.99 -19.39
CA ARG A 280 24.88 1.37 -18.02
C ARG A 280 23.38 1.35 -17.85
N VAL A 281 22.93 0.70 -16.80
CA VAL A 281 21.52 0.55 -16.48
C VAL A 281 21.20 1.24 -15.16
N SER A 282 20.19 2.07 -15.17
CA SER A 282 19.49 2.55 -13.97
C SER A 282 18.12 1.91 -13.95
N GLN A 283 17.76 1.33 -12.81
CA GLN A 283 16.47 0.70 -12.57
C GLN A 283 15.82 1.28 -11.34
N LEU A 284 14.79 2.08 -11.54
CA LEU A 284 13.93 2.60 -10.47
C LEU A 284 12.71 1.69 -10.34
N ILE A 285 12.40 1.26 -9.11
CA ILE A 285 11.26 0.42 -8.84
C ILE A 285 10.32 1.14 -7.86
N THR A 286 9.10 1.35 -8.30
CA THR A 286 8.06 2.07 -7.55
C THR A 286 6.80 1.23 -7.37
N LEU A 287 5.97 1.65 -6.43
CA LEU A 287 4.61 1.13 -6.31
C LEU A 287 3.82 1.53 -7.57
N HIS A 288 3.18 0.56 -8.18
CA HIS A 288 2.09 0.79 -9.14
C HIS A 288 0.76 0.39 -8.52
N ALA A 289 -0.24 1.26 -8.67
CA ALA A 289 -1.61 0.96 -8.26
C ALA A 289 -2.56 1.32 -9.41
N GLY A 290 -3.37 0.37 -9.82
CA GLY A 290 -4.29 0.56 -10.94
C GLY A 290 -5.48 -0.38 -10.89
N LEU A 291 -6.55 -0.04 -11.61
CA LEU A 291 -7.70 -0.89 -11.80
C LEU A 291 -7.39 -1.92 -12.89
N HIS A 292 -7.55 -3.19 -12.55
CA HIS A 292 -7.53 -4.28 -13.52
C HIS A 292 -8.81 -5.10 -13.38
N ALA A 293 -9.58 -5.21 -14.48
CA ALA A 293 -10.91 -5.83 -14.48
C ALA A 293 -11.83 -5.30 -13.36
N GLY A 294 -11.77 -3.98 -13.08
CA GLY A 294 -12.57 -3.34 -12.05
C GLY A 294 -12.09 -3.55 -10.60
N ILE A 295 -10.98 -4.27 -10.40
CA ILE A 295 -10.39 -4.53 -9.08
C ILE A 295 -9.11 -3.69 -8.95
N LEU A 296 -8.98 -2.98 -7.82
CA LEU A 296 -7.76 -2.25 -7.51
C LEU A 296 -6.64 -3.23 -7.18
N LYS A 297 -5.66 -3.30 -8.07
CA LYS A 297 -4.45 -4.10 -7.89
C LYS A 297 -3.25 -3.21 -7.61
N ARG A 298 -2.31 -3.73 -6.85
CA ARG A 298 -0.99 -3.14 -6.62
C ARG A 298 0.09 -4.09 -7.04
N GLY A 299 1.15 -3.48 -7.53
CA GLY A 299 2.31 -4.21 -7.94
C GLY A 299 3.50 -3.28 -8.04
N LEU A 300 4.42 -3.66 -8.87
CA LEU A 300 5.67 -2.95 -9.07
C LEU A 300 5.69 -2.35 -10.47
N GLN A 301 6.17 -1.12 -10.58
CA GLN A 301 6.57 -0.53 -11.85
C GLN A 301 8.08 -0.39 -11.87
N TYR A 302 8.70 -1.00 -12.86
CA TYR A 302 10.11 -0.85 -13.16
C TYR A 302 10.25 0.24 -14.20
N THR A 303 11.07 1.24 -13.94
CA THR A 303 11.53 2.22 -14.93
C THR A 303 13.00 1.96 -15.19
N PHE A 304 13.33 1.59 -16.40
CA PHE A 304 14.69 1.37 -16.84
C PHE A 304 15.18 2.55 -17.67
N LYS A 305 16.45 2.91 -17.47
CA LYS A 305 17.22 3.75 -18.39
C LYS A 305 18.50 3.01 -18.75
N VAL A 306 18.69 2.77 -20.03
CA VAL A 306 19.87 2.07 -20.55
C VAL A 306 20.65 3.03 -21.43
N ALA A 307 21.81 3.44 -20.92
CA ALA A 307 22.75 4.25 -21.68
C ALA A 307 23.76 3.36 -22.42
N GLU A 308 24.17 3.80 -23.59
CA GLU A 308 25.21 3.15 -24.40
C GLU A 308 24.84 1.74 -24.93
N ALA A 309 23.54 1.44 -25.05
CA ALA A 309 23.08 0.20 -25.68
C ALA A 309 23.46 0.20 -27.19
N LYS A 310 24.28 -0.76 -27.59
CA LYS A 310 24.74 -0.92 -28.97
C LYS A 310 23.94 -1.94 -29.77
N SER A 311 23.11 -2.72 -29.12
CA SER A 311 22.31 -3.81 -29.70
C SER A 311 20.91 -3.86 -29.05
N ALA A 312 20.08 -4.74 -29.54
CA ALA A 312 18.79 -5.03 -28.92
C ALA A 312 18.95 -5.49 -27.47
N VAL A 313 18.02 -5.06 -26.65
CA VAL A 313 17.94 -5.39 -25.21
C VAL A 313 16.77 -6.33 -24.99
N THR A 314 16.99 -7.41 -24.25
CA THR A 314 15.94 -8.34 -23.85
C THR A 314 15.74 -8.26 -22.35
N PHE A 315 14.50 -7.98 -21.90
CA PHE A 315 14.09 -8.10 -20.51
C PHE A 315 13.31 -9.40 -20.32
N LYS A 316 13.72 -10.19 -19.33
CA LYS A 316 13.08 -11.49 -19.02
C LYS A 316 12.43 -11.46 -17.65
N LEU A 317 11.30 -12.14 -17.53
CA LEU A 317 10.61 -12.37 -16.27
C LEU A 317 9.80 -13.67 -16.29
N ASN A 318 9.33 -14.11 -15.13
CA ASN A 318 8.34 -15.17 -15.02
C ASN A 318 6.93 -14.55 -14.90
N PRO A 319 6.04 -14.70 -15.89
CA PRO A 319 4.71 -14.10 -15.88
C PRO A 319 3.65 -14.96 -15.17
N ASP A 320 3.98 -16.12 -14.59
CA ASP A 320 3.00 -17.07 -14.06
C ASP A 320 2.09 -16.45 -12.99
N GLN A 321 2.65 -15.65 -12.10
CA GLN A 321 1.94 -15.05 -10.97
C GLN A 321 1.63 -13.55 -11.16
N VAL A 322 2.01 -12.96 -12.29
CA VAL A 322 1.83 -11.53 -12.55
C VAL A 322 1.22 -11.27 -13.92
N LEU A 323 0.44 -10.20 -13.99
CA LEU A 323 0.05 -9.55 -15.24
C LEU A 323 1.17 -8.57 -15.58
N VAL A 324 1.52 -8.49 -16.87
CA VAL A 324 2.65 -7.68 -17.31
C VAL A 324 2.25 -6.76 -18.45
N GLU A 325 2.72 -5.51 -18.37
CA GLU A 325 2.59 -4.50 -19.40
C GLU A 325 3.93 -3.76 -19.57
N ALA A 326 4.21 -3.27 -20.77
CA ALA A 326 5.41 -2.49 -21.04
C ALA A 326 5.08 -1.27 -21.91
N SER A 327 5.83 -0.17 -21.70
CA SER A 327 5.65 1.08 -22.48
C SER A 327 6.26 1.03 -23.87
N ALA A 328 7.20 0.11 -24.14
CA ALA A 328 7.88 -0.05 -25.39
C ALA A 328 8.32 -1.51 -25.61
N GLY A 329 8.78 -1.83 -26.82
CA GLY A 329 9.25 -3.16 -27.17
C GLY A 329 8.12 -4.13 -27.56
N LYS A 330 8.52 -5.38 -27.81
CA LYS A 330 7.60 -6.46 -28.21
C LYS A 330 7.77 -7.67 -27.30
N TRP A 331 6.67 -8.11 -26.69
CA TRP A 331 6.62 -9.36 -25.93
C TRP A 331 6.60 -10.57 -26.88
N ASN A 332 7.28 -11.64 -26.49
CA ASN A 332 7.04 -12.96 -27.08
C ASN A 332 5.64 -13.49 -26.68
N ALA A 333 5.22 -14.59 -27.30
CA ALA A 333 3.85 -15.10 -27.16
C ALA A 333 3.44 -15.45 -25.72
N ASP A 334 4.35 -15.97 -24.92
CA ASP A 334 4.15 -16.38 -23.52
C ASP A 334 4.48 -15.27 -22.51
N LYS A 335 4.85 -14.06 -22.98
CA LYS A 335 5.21 -12.91 -22.17
C LYS A 335 6.39 -13.14 -21.21
N THR A 336 7.26 -14.09 -21.52
CA THR A 336 8.48 -14.35 -20.72
C THR A 336 9.65 -13.44 -21.11
N ALA A 337 9.61 -12.86 -22.30
CA ALA A 337 10.67 -12.00 -22.82
C ALA A 337 10.11 -10.79 -23.59
N LEU A 338 10.60 -9.60 -23.24
CA LEU A 338 10.36 -8.33 -23.92
C LEU A 338 11.61 -7.95 -24.69
N THR A 339 11.52 -7.80 -26.00
CA THR A 339 12.63 -7.34 -26.86
C THR A 339 12.44 -5.88 -27.21
N LEU A 340 13.49 -5.09 -27.00
CA LEU A 340 13.55 -3.66 -27.30
C LEU A 340 14.72 -3.40 -28.26
N SER A 341 14.54 -2.48 -29.21
CA SER A 341 15.66 -1.91 -29.94
C SER A 341 16.54 -1.07 -28.99
N ALA A 342 17.76 -0.80 -29.36
CA ALA A 342 18.67 0.05 -28.57
C ALA A 342 18.06 1.44 -28.27
N LYS A 343 17.26 1.99 -29.18
CA LYS A 343 16.56 3.27 -28.99
C LYS A 343 15.44 3.16 -27.98
N GLU A 344 14.60 2.12 -28.07
CA GLU A 344 13.49 1.91 -27.14
C GLU A 344 13.99 1.61 -25.72
N ALA A 345 15.14 0.93 -25.59
CA ALA A 345 15.78 0.64 -24.32
C ALA A 345 16.32 1.90 -23.60
N GLY A 346 16.49 3.02 -24.30
CA GLY A 346 16.94 4.27 -23.70
C GLY A 346 16.12 4.69 -22.48
N GLU A 347 14.80 4.54 -22.53
CA GLU A 347 13.90 4.64 -21.37
C GLU A 347 12.62 3.84 -21.64
N PHE A 348 12.29 2.91 -20.73
CA PHE A 348 11.05 2.14 -20.81
C PHE A 348 10.56 1.71 -19.42
N THR A 349 9.29 1.37 -19.34
CA THR A 349 8.69 0.86 -18.11
C THR A 349 8.13 -0.55 -18.29
N VAL A 350 8.16 -1.33 -17.21
CA VAL A 350 7.47 -2.62 -17.12
C VAL A 350 6.63 -2.61 -15.83
N THR A 351 5.34 -2.83 -15.99
CA THR A 351 4.39 -2.90 -14.87
C THR A 351 4.05 -4.36 -14.58
N LEU A 352 4.13 -4.74 -13.30
CA LEU A 352 3.87 -6.07 -12.79
C LEU A 352 2.76 -6.01 -11.75
N LEU A 353 1.62 -6.65 -12.02
CA LEU A 353 0.50 -6.73 -11.09
C LEU A 353 0.26 -8.19 -10.69
N PRO A 354 0.30 -8.56 -9.40
CA PRO A 354 -0.03 -9.92 -8.97
C PRO A 354 -1.40 -10.36 -9.49
N LYS A 355 -1.49 -11.61 -9.96
CA LYS A 355 -2.76 -12.19 -10.45
C LYS A 355 -3.75 -12.44 -9.33
N ASN A 356 -3.24 -12.73 -8.13
CA ASN A 356 -4.02 -13.05 -6.92
C ASN A 356 -4.05 -11.89 -5.93
#